data_5771545d2db4b1697c827cf0ee72e909
#
_entry.id   5771545d2db4b1697c827cf0ee72e909
#
_cell.length_a   1.000
_cell.length_b   1.000
_cell.length_c   1.000
_cell.angle_alpha   90.00
_cell.angle_beta   90.00
_cell.angle_gamma   90.00
#
_symmetry.space_group_name_H-M   'P 1'
#
loop_
_entity.id
_entity.type
_entity.pdbx_description
1 polymer ?
#
loop_
_entity_poly.entity_id
_entity_poly.type
_entity_poly.pdbx_seq_one_letter_code
_entity_poly.pdbx_strand_id
1 'polypeptide(L)'
;MKAILRKALRLALKELTRLVINKHHPHVIVVTGDGQTSITREVLYQALREHFPTRRNLESPEAELSVPLTIIGWPTYPKKHLVWLTVLGKTLLQLFYLKAYPHYLILEVAPSSQEILDYWLRTIKPEITVVVGRQPASRYLNESNTLPVSSQVSRDFLEPAFSAAFQIGSFFGISQEQIRQSLDQFELPQPRIKLLRGPKGRLVIDASYYYSPPPLTAIWETLDQQAGWVITKEKNLGLPPGMTLVNPNTANWQQSVDQDPQKPVVFLGPKKEMYSPLRQLLGIKD
;
A
#
# COMPACT_ATOMS: atom_id res chain seq x y z
N MET A 1 24.37 0.19 2.30
CA MET A 1 24.61 -0.89 3.31
C MET A 1 25.28 -2.05 2.62
N LYS A 2 26.40 -2.57 3.15
CA LYS A 2 27.08 -3.74 2.56
C LYS A 2 26.12 -4.95 2.55
N ALA A 3 26.10 -5.75 1.49
CA ALA A 3 25.16 -6.87 1.31
C ALA A 3 25.13 -7.85 2.51
N ILE A 4 26.28 -8.10 3.11
CA ILE A 4 26.43 -8.97 4.29
C ILE A 4 25.65 -8.42 5.49
N LEU A 5 25.76 -7.12 5.77
CA LEU A 5 25.05 -6.48 6.88
C LEU A 5 23.52 -6.51 6.67
N ARG A 6 23.06 -6.33 5.43
CA ARG A 6 21.62 -6.44 5.10
C ARG A 6 21.11 -7.86 5.32
N LYS A 7 21.89 -8.87 4.94
CA LYS A 7 21.53 -10.28 5.15
C LYS A 7 21.46 -10.63 6.65
N ALA A 8 22.44 -10.18 7.44
CA ALA A 8 22.46 -10.39 8.88
C ALA A 8 21.27 -9.70 9.56
N LEU A 9 20.97 -8.45 9.20
CA LEU A 9 19.84 -7.71 9.71
C LEU A 9 18.50 -8.39 9.38
N ARG A 10 18.34 -8.91 8.15
CA ARG A 10 17.16 -9.66 7.74
C ARG A 10 16.95 -10.91 8.61
N LEU A 11 18.03 -11.65 8.89
CA LEU A 11 17.97 -12.81 9.77
C LEU A 11 17.58 -12.43 11.20
N ALA A 12 18.21 -11.39 11.77
CA ALA A 12 17.89 -10.92 13.11
C ALA A 12 16.43 -10.47 13.24
N LEU A 13 15.95 -9.68 12.27
CA LEU A 13 14.55 -9.23 12.23
C LEU A 13 13.57 -10.38 12.07
N LYS A 14 13.92 -11.41 11.28
CA LYS A 14 13.10 -12.62 11.14
C LYS A 14 12.91 -13.33 12.48
N GLU A 15 14.00 -13.56 13.20
CA GLU A 15 13.91 -14.27 14.50
C GLU A 15 13.18 -13.42 15.55
N LEU A 16 13.42 -12.12 15.60
CA LEU A 16 12.65 -11.20 16.45
C LEU A 16 11.16 -11.21 16.10
N THR A 17 10.81 -11.19 14.82
CA THR A 17 9.42 -11.29 14.35
C THR A 17 8.78 -12.58 14.88
N ARG A 18 9.45 -13.71 14.73
CA ARG A 18 8.94 -15.00 15.22
C ARG A 18 8.74 -15.01 16.73
N LEU A 19 9.71 -14.47 17.48
CA LEU A 19 9.61 -14.37 18.94
C LEU A 19 8.42 -13.50 19.36
N VAL A 20 8.19 -12.36 18.69
CA VAL A 20 7.06 -11.48 18.95
C VAL A 20 5.73 -12.19 18.65
N ILE A 21 5.60 -12.82 17.49
CA ILE A 21 4.38 -13.55 17.12
C ILE A 21 4.13 -14.70 18.10
N ASN A 22 5.16 -15.49 18.41
CA ASN A 22 5.04 -16.62 19.33
C ASN A 22 4.72 -16.22 20.78
N LYS A 23 5.13 -15.02 21.20
CA LYS A 23 4.84 -14.51 22.53
C LYS A 23 3.43 -13.95 22.66
N HIS A 24 2.99 -13.20 21.64
CA HIS A 24 1.76 -12.41 21.74
C HIS A 24 0.58 -13.03 21.01
N HIS A 25 0.82 -14.05 20.16
CA HIS A 25 -0.21 -14.76 19.39
C HIS A 25 -1.24 -13.84 18.71
N PRO A 26 -0.81 -12.78 17.99
CA PRO A 26 -1.77 -11.92 17.32
C PRO A 26 -2.45 -12.65 16.16
N HIS A 27 -3.70 -12.30 15.88
CA HIS A 27 -4.35 -12.67 14.64
C HIS A 27 -3.68 -11.94 13.47
N VAL A 28 -3.07 -12.65 12.54
CA VAL A 28 -2.34 -12.05 11.43
C VAL A 28 -3.11 -12.19 10.13
N ILE A 29 -3.49 -11.06 9.57
CA ILE A 29 -4.15 -10.94 8.27
C ILE A 29 -3.13 -10.39 7.29
N VAL A 30 -2.85 -11.13 6.22
CA VAL A 30 -1.99 -10.66 5.12
C VAL A 30 -2.86 -10.23 3.96
N VAL A 31 -2.54 -9.08 3.37
CA VAL A 31 -3.13 -8.59 2.12
C VAL A 31 -2.08 -8.64 1.04
N THR A 32 -2.35 -9.34 -0.06
CA THR A 32 -1.43 -9.50 -1.20
C THR A 32 -2.19 -9.54 -2.52
N GLY A 33 -1.47 -9.57 -3.64
CA GLY A 33 -2.04 -9.61 -4.99
C GLY A 33 -1.51 -8.49 -5.88
N ASP A 34 -2.09 -8.35 -7.06
CA ASP A 34 -1.74 -7.32 -8.06
C ASP A 34 -2.77 -6.17 -8.13
N GLY A 35 -3.83 -6.24 -7.32
CA GLY A 35 -4.88 -5.25 -7.27
C GLY A 35 -4.65 -4.15 -6.21
N GLN A 36 -5.75 -3.61 -5.69
CA GLN A 36 -5.75 -2.50 -4.74
C GLN A 36 -5.44 -2.93 -3.29
N THR A 37 -4.31 -3.62 -3.09
CA THR A 37 -3.91 -4.20 -1.80
C THR A 37 -3.85 -3.20 -0.67
N SER A 38 -3.31 -2.02 -0.93
CA SER A 38 -3.18 -0.99 0.11
C SER A 38 -4.54 -0.38 0.50
N ILE A 39 -5.50 -0.25 -0.43
CA ILE A 39 -6.87 0.20 -0.10
C ILE A 39 -7.54 -0.87 0.75
N THR A 40 -7.46 -2.13 0.34
CA THR A 40 -8.00 -3.25 1.09
C THR A 40 -7.42 -3.32 2.50
N ARG A 41 -6.10 -3.12 2.66
CA ARG A 41 -5.47 -3.03 3.98
C ARG A 41 -6.07 -1.91 4.84
N GLU A 42 -6.27 -0.71 4.27
CA GLU A 42 -6.81 0.43 5.02
C GLU A 42 -8.28 0.21 5.40
N VAL A 43 -9.08 -0.34 4.49
CA VAL A 43 -10.48 -0.67 4.75
C VAL A 43 -10.59 -1.73 5.85
N LEU A 44 -9.79 -2.80 5.78
CA LEU A 44 -9.72 -3.81 6.83
C LEU A 44 -9.29 -3.21 8.17
N TYR A 45 -8.30 -2.31 8.15
CA TYR A 45 -7.86 -1.63 9.36
C TYR A 45 -8.96 -0.76 9.95
N GLN A 46 -9.70 -0.02 9.14
CA GLN A 46 -10.84 0.78 9.60
C GLN A 46 -11.92 -0.10 10.24
N ALA A 47 -12.27 -1.21 9.58
CA ALA A 47 -13.30 -2.13 10.06
C ALA A 47 -12.94 -2.81 11.39
N LEU A 48 -11.65 -3.10 11.63
CA LEU A 48 -11.25 -3.86 12.83
C LEU A 48 -10.81 -2.96 14.00
N ARG A 49 -10.21 -1.78 13.74
CA ARG A 49 -9.58 -0.97 14.80
C ARG A 49 -10.54 -0.41 15.84
N GLU A 50 -11.82 -0.27 15.50
CA GLU A 50 -12.84 0.24 16.42
C GLU A 50 -13.29 -0.83 17.41
N HIS A 51 -13.06 -2.11 17.09
CA HIS A 51 -13.47 -3.24 17.91
C HIS A 51 -12.30 -3.93 18.60
N PHE A 52 -11.10 -3.84 18.01
CA PHE A 52 -9.92 -4.55 18.49
C PHE A 52 -8.66 -3.68 18.42
N PRO A 53 -7.72 -3.82 19.36
CA PRO A 53 -6.37 -3.26 19.22
C PRO A 53 -5.69 -3.80 17.96
N THR A 54 -5.63 -2.98 16.92
CA THR A 54 -5.19 -3.39 15.57
C THR A 54 -4.01 -2.55 15.11
N ARG A 55 -3.05 -3.17 14.44
CA ARG A 55 -1.90 -2.51 13.81
C ARG A 55 -1.80 -2.90 12.34
N ARG A 56 -1.37 -1.94 11.51
CA ARG A 56 -1.06 -2.17 10.10
C ARG A 56 0.30 -1.60 9.71
N ASN A 57 0.87 -2.08 8.61
CA ASN A 57 2.06 -1.45 8.05
C ASN A 57 1.68 -0.18 7.28
N LEU A 58 2.42 0.89 7.55
CA LEU A 58 2.23 2.21 6.92
C LEU A 58 3.16 2.39 5.72
N GLU A 59 4.33 1.74 5.77
CA GLU A 59 5.35 1.84 4.72
C GLU A 59 5.09 0.84 3.60
N SER A 60 5.75 1.13 2.52
CA SER A 60 5.76 0.36 1.29
C SER A 60 5.99 -1.14 1.51
N PRO A 61 5.09 -2.01 1.05
CA PRO A 61 5.25 -3.46 1.16
C PRO A 61 6.48 -4.01 0.41
N GLU A 62 7.07 -3.26 -0.54
CA GLU A 62 8.33 -3.65 -1.19
C GLU A 62 9.56 -3.52 -0.29
N ALA A 63 9.48 -2.73 0.76
CA ALA A 63 10.56 -2.70 1.72
C ALA A 63 10.62 -4.04 2.44
N GLU A 64 11.56 -4.88 2.04
CA GLU A 64 11.84 -6.22 2.61
C GLU A 64 11.87 -6.24 4.14
N LEU A 65 12.06 -5.08 4.75
CA LEU A 65 12.17 -4.90 6.19
C LEU A 65 10.94 -4.20 6.82
N SER A 66 9.98 -3.70 6.02
CA SER A 66 8.81 -2.98 6.57
C SER A 66 7.87 -3.89 7.34
N VAL A 67 7.66 -5.11 6.86
CA VAL A 67 6.80 -6.10 7.51
C VAL A 67 7.32 -6.46 8.91
N PRO A 68 8.59 -6.91 9.11
CA PRO A 68 9.10 -7.17 10.44
C PRO A 68 9.13 -5.94 11.33
N LEU A 69 9.45 -4.75 10.80
CA LEU A 69 9.41 -3.51 11.58
C LEU A 69 8.02 -3.23 12.13
N THR A 70 6.98 -3.44 11.33
CA THR A 70 5.59 -3.30 11.79
C THR A 70 5.25 -4.28 12.90
N ILE A 71 5.63 -5.55 12.75
CA ILE A 71 5.38 -6.59 13.75
C ILE A 71 6.08 -6.26 15.07
N ILE A 72 7.35 -5.86 15.03
CA ILE A 72 8.09 -5.47 16.24
C ILE A 72 7.70 -4.09 16.79
N GLY A 73 6.75 -3.38 16.15
CA GLY A 73 6.23 -2.09 16.63
C GLY A 73 7.10 -0.89 16.34
N TRP A 74 7.96 -0.95 15.33
CA TRP A 74 8.75 0.20 14.89
C TRP A 74 8.04 0.95 13.75
N PRO A 75 7.76 2.25 13.91
CA PRO A 75 6.83 2.95 13.00
C PRO A 75 7.41 3.30 11.62
N THR A 76 8.75 3.42 11.50
CA THR A 76 9.39 3.93 10.28
C THR A 76 10.67 3.17 9.94
N TYR A 77 11.05 3.18 8.66
CA TYR A 77 12.32 2.60 8.22
C TYR A 77 13.53 3.40 8.71
N PRO A 78 14.45 2.79 9.49
CA PRO A 78 15.63 3.49 10.00
C PRO A 78 16.61 3.86 8.89
N LYS A 79 16.83 5.15 8.67
CA LYS A 79 17.77 5.65 7.65
C LYS A 79 19.25 5.53 8.07
N LYS A 80 19.54 5.61 9.37
CA LYS A 80 20.89 5.55 9.92
C LYS A 80 21.20 4.17 10.49
N HIS A 81 22.42 3.67 10.25
CA HIS A 81 22.82 2.32 10.71
C HIS A 81 22.78 2.15 12.24
N LEU A 82 23.16 3.19 13.00
CA LEU A 82 23.12 3.12 14.47
C LEU A 82 21.69 2.96 15.02
N VAL A 83 20.68 3.46 14.33
CA VAL A 83 19.27 3.31 14.75
C VAL A 83 18.83 1.84 14.72
N TRP A 84 19.44 1.01 13.87
CA TRP A 84 19.12 -0.43 13.86
C TRP A 84 19.51 -1.14 15.16
N LEU A 85 20.60 -0.73 15.80
CA LEU A 85 20.95 -1.26 17.13
C LEU A 85 19.90 -0.90 18.18
N THR A 86 19.38 0.33 18.10
CA THR A 86 18.27 0.77 18.96
C THR A 86 17.00 -0.02 18.69
N VAL A 87 16.67 -0.30 17.42
CA VAL A 87 15.51 -1.12 17.04
C VAL A 87 15.64 -2.51 17.65
N LEU A 88 16.77 -3.18 17.44
CA LEU A 88 17.02 -4.53 17.96
C LEU A 88 16.98 -4.55 19.49
N GLY A 89 17.67 -3.61 20.15
CA GLY A 89 17.72 -3.52 21.62
C GLY A 89 16.34 -3.25 22.23
N LYS A 90 15.60 -2.27 21.71
CA LYS A 90 14.22 -2.00 22.16
C LYS A 90 13.30 -3.19 21.96
N THR A 91 13.40 -3.89 20.82
CA THR A 91 12.56 -5.07 20.55
C THR A 91 12.85 -6.18 21.55
N LEU A 92 14.11 -6.42 21.87
CA LEU A 92 14.49 -7.39 22.91
C LEU A 92 13.93 -7.00 24.28
N LEU A 93 14.05 -5.73 24.67
CA LEU A 93 13.46 -5.23 25.92
C LEU A 93 11.93 -5.38 25.91
N GLN A 94 11.28 -5.07 24.80
CA GLN A 94 9.84 -5.25 24.65
C GLN A 94 9.41 -6.71 24.81
N LEU A 95 10.18 -7.65 24.32
CA LEU A 95 9.90 -9.09 24.54
C LEU A 95 9.86 -9.46 26.01
N PHE A 96 10.59 -8.78 26.89
CA PHE A 96 10.58 -9.07 28.33
C PHE A 96 9.55 -8.23 29.11
N TYR A 97 9.36 -6.97 28.77
CA TYR A 97 8.61 -6.00 29.58
C TYR A 97 7.24 -5.60 29.06
N LEU A 98 6.97 -5.69 27.73
CA LEU A 98 5.67 -5.30 27.19
C LEU A 98 4.58 -6.35 27.52
N LYS A 99 3.55 -5.87 28.21
CA LYS A 99 2.34 -6.65 28.51
C LYS A 99 1.24 -6.47 27.45
N ALA A 100 1.19 -5.30 26.76
CA ALA A 100 0.17 -4.98 25.78
C ALA A 100 0.74 -5.03 24.36
N TYR A 101 0.12 -5.82 23.49
CA TYR A 101 0.45 -5.93 22.08
C TYR A 101 -0.87 -5.92 21.28
N PRO A 102 -0.92 -5.39 20.05
CA PRO A 102 -2.12 -5.46 19.23
C PRO A 102 -2.61 -6.89 19.04
N HIS A 103 -3.92 -7.08 19.14
CA HIS A 103 -4.53 -8.40 18.92
C HIS A 103 -4.55 -8.76 17.44
N TYR A 104 -4.65 -7.75 16.56
CA TYR A 104 -4.71 -7.94 15.11
C TYR A 104 -3.58 -7.21 14.41
N LEU A 105 -2.98 -7.89 13.44
CA LEU A 105 -1.99 -7.36 12.53
C LEU A 105 -2.50 -7.46 11.10
N ILE A 106 -2.64 -6.33 10.41
CA ILE A 106 -3.00 -6.29 8.99
C ILE A 106 -1.76 -5.89 8.21
N LEU A 107 -1.21 -6.83 7.47
CA LEU A 107 0.08 -6.70 6.82
C LEU A 107 -0.08 -6.78 5.31
N GLU A 108 0.12 -5.67 4.63
CA GLU A 108 0.23 -5.68 3.17
C GLU A 108 1.60 -6.23 2.78
N VAL A 109 1.57 -7.33 2.03
CA VAL A 109 2.75 -8.00 1.49
C VAL A 109 2.55 -8.15 -0.01
N ALA A 110 2.91 -7.12 -0.77
CA ALA A 110 2.85 -7.08 -2.23
C ALA A 110 4.28 -6.97 -2.79
N PRO A 111 5.08 -8.05 -2.75
CA PRO A 111 6.48 -8.01 -3.10
C PRO A 111 6.67 -8.00 -4.63
N SER A 112 7.78 -7.40 -5.05
CA SER A 112 8.24 -7.44 -6.44
C SER A 112 8.75 -8.82 -6.87
N SER A 113 8.94 -9.77 -5.93
CA SER A 113 9.37 -11.13 -6.23
C SER A 113 8.62 -12.18 -5.40
N GLN A 114 8.36 -13.32 -6.04
CA GLN A 114 7.74 -14.50 -5.43
C GLN A 114 8.52 -15.01 -4.19
N GLU A 115 9.85 -14.97 -4.24
CA GLU A 115 10.71 -15.42 -3.14
C GLU A 115 10.49 -14.61 -1.86
N ILE A 116 10.27 -13.30 -1.97
CA ILE A 116 10.01 -12.42 -0.83
C ILE A 116 8.62 -12.71 -0.24
N LEU A 117 7.63 -12.94 -1.09
CA LEU A 117 6.29 -13.33 -0.64
C LEU A 117 6.35 -14.64 0.15
N ASP A 118 6.95 -15.67 -0.44
CA ASP A 118 7.10 -16.98 0.20
C ASP A 118 7.87 -16.90 1.52
N TYR A 119 8.93 -16.07 1.54
CA TYR A 119 9.69 -15.83 2.75
C TYR A 119 8.83 -15.26 3.87
N TRP A 120 7.97 -14.25 3.58
CA TRP A 120 7.12 -13.62 4.57
C TRP A 120 5.97 -14.53 4.99
N LEU A 121 5.25 -15.15 4.06
CA LEU A 121 4.16 -16.07 4.38
C LEU A 121 4.63 -17.22 5.27
N ARG A 122 5.79 -17.80 4.95
CA ARG A 122 6.41 -18.84 5.78
C ARG A 122 6.81 -18.35 7.18
N THR A 123 7.26 -17.10 7.29
CA THR A 123 7.78 -16.54 8.55
C THR A 123 6.64 -16.12 9.47
N ILE A 124 5.60 -15.50 8.89
CA ILE A 124 4.47 -14.91 9.61
C ILE A 124 3.41 -15.96 9.92
N LYS A 125 3.18 -16.92 8.99
CA LYS A 125 2.10 -17.92 9.05
C LYS A 125 0.75 -17.24 9.30
N PRO A 126 0.25 -16.45 8.35
CA PRO A 126 -0.99 -15.70 8.53
C PRO A 126 -2.17 -16.63 8.79
N GLU A 127 -3.10 -16.20 9.62
CA GLU A 127 -4.37 -16.88 9.85
C GLU A 127 -5.27 -16.75 8.62
N ILE A 128 -5.30 -15.55 8.03
CA ILE A 128 -6.04 -15.27 6.80
C ILE A 128 -5.14 -14.51 5.82
N THR A 129 -5.20 -14.88 4.54
CA THR A 129 -4.58 -14.13 3.45
C THR A 129 -5.64 -13.63 2.49
N VAL A 130 -5.77 -12.32 2.38
CA VAL A 130 -6.65 -11.65 1.42
C VAL A 130 -5.87 -11.44 0.13
N VAL A 131 -6.32 -12.05 -0.95
CA VAL A 131 -5.70 -11.93 -2.27
C VAL A 131 -6.54 -11.04 -3.16
N VAL A 132 -6.04 -9.86 -3.47
CA VAL A 132 -6.73 -8.85 -4.29
C VAL A 132 -6.26 -8.96 -5.74
N GLY A 133 -7.17 -9.37 -6.63
CA GLY A 133 -6.87 -9.58 -8.03
C GLY A 133 -6.28 -10.96 -8.30
N ARG A 134 -5.20 -11.02 -9.08
CA ARG A 134 -4.57 -12.29 -9.44
C ARG A 134 -3.84 -12.90 -8.25
N GLN A 135 -4.12 -14.17 -8.01
CA GLN A 135 -3.41 -14.92 -6.98
C GLN A 135 -1.94 -15.14 -7.36
N PRO A 136 -1.00 -14.75 -6.50
CA PRO A 136 0.42 -15.07 -6.68
C PRO A 136 0.63 -16.59 -6.63
N ALA A 137 1.59 -17.09 -7.41
CA ALA A 137 1.93 -18.52 -7.44
C ALA A 137 2.75 -18.92 -6.20
N SER A 138 2.17 -18.85 -5.00
CA SER A 138 2.83 -19.20 -3.75
C SER A 138 2.31 -20.52 -3.20
N ARG A 139 3.25 -21.42 -2.84
CA ARG A 139 2.93 -22.69 -2.15
C ARG A 139 2.47 -22.50 -0.70
N TYR A 140 2.57 -21.29 -0.15
CA TYR A 140 2.11 -20.94 1.20
C TYR A 140 0.73 -20.31 1.21
N LEU A 141 0.10 -20.14 0.04
CA LEU A 141 -1.31 -19.79 -0.11
C LEU A 141 -2.10 -21.08 -0.28
N ASN A 142 -2.95 -21.39 0.67
CA ASN A 142 -3.83 -22.53 0.61
C ASN A 142 -5.31 -22.08 0.63
N GLU A 143 -6.20 -22.91 0.12
CA GLU A 143 -7.61 -22.57 0.01
C GLU A 143 -8.29 -22.35 1.37
N SER A 144 -7.80 -23.01 2.42
CA SER A 144 -8.42 -22.93 3.74
C SER A 144 -8.23 -21.59 4.46
N ASN A 145 -7.18 -20.83 4.10
CA ASN A 145 -6.89 -19.53 4.71
C ASN A 145 -6.75 -18.39 3.69
N THR A 146 -7.17 -18.60 2.45
CA THR A 146 -7.08 -17.59 1.39
C THR A 146 -8.47 -17.07 1.04
N LEU A 147 -8.66 -15.76 1.16
CA LEU A 147 -9.84 -15.04 0.73
C LEU A 147 -9.56 -14.33 -0.58
N PRO A 148 -10.07 -14.82 -1.72
CA PRO A 148 -9.93 -14.12 -2.98
C PRO A 148 -10.89 -12.92 -3.04
N VAL A 149 -10.36 -11.78 -3.49
CA VAL A 149 -11.09 -10.54 -3.69
C VAL A 149 -10.95 -10.12 -5.15
N SER A 150 -12.06 -9.87 -5.82
CA SER A 150 -12.05 -9.43 -7.22
C SER A 150 -11.28 -8.12 -7.37
N SER A 151 -10.50 -8.01 -8.45
CA SER A 151 -9.92 -6.74 -8.88
C SER A 151 -10.75 -6.08 -9.98
N GLN A 152 -11.91 -6.67 -10.34
CA GLN A 152 -12.75 -6.06 -11.36
C GLN A 152 -13.20 -4.69 -10.87
N VAL A 153 -12.95 -3.70 -11.71
CA VAL A 153 -13.38 -2.32 -11.49
C VAL A 153 -14.90 -2.29 -11.61
N SER A 154 -15.59 -2.36 -10.48
CA SER A 154 -17.00 -2.01 -10.41
C SER A 154 -17.12 -0.48 -10.48
N ARG A 155 -18.34 0.03 -10.64
CA ARG A 155 -18.57 1.50 -10.54
C ARG A 155 -18.10 2.06 -9.21
N ASP A 156 -18.14 1.24 -8.15
CA ASP A 156 -17.54 1.54 -6.87
C ASP A 156 -16.23 0.76 -6.71
N PHE A 157 -15.11 1.44 -6.83
CA PHE A 157 -13.77 0.85 -6.70
C PHE A 157 -13.44 0.39 -5.28
N LEU A 158 -14.22 0.79 -4.27
CA LEU A 158 -14.09 0.36 -2.87
C LEU A 158 -14.84 -0.94 -2.59
N GLU A 159 -15.82 -1.30 -3.42
CA GLU A 159 -16.68 -2.46 -3.21
C GLU A 159 -15.89 -3.75 -2.91
N PRO A 160 -14.81 -4.10 -3.67
CA PRO A 160 -14.05 -5.31 -3.37
C PRO A 160 -13.38 -5.27 -1.99
N ALA A 161 -12.87 -4.10 -1.59
CA ALA A 161 -12.25 -3.93 -0.28
C ALA A 161 -13.28 -3.96 0.86
N PHE A 162 -14.46 -3.39 0.65
CA PHE A 162 -15.57 -3.43 1.61
C PHE A 162 -16.10 -4.86 1.76
N SER A 163 -16.28 -5.59 0.64
CA SER A 163 -16.64 -7.01 0.68
C SER A 163 -15.66 -7.83 1.51
N ALA A 164 -14.35 -7.62 1.32
CA ALA A 164 -13.33 -8.26 2.15
C ALA A 164 -13.48 -7.90 3.64
N ALA A 165 -13.77 -6.64 3.97
CA ALA A 165 -13.96 -6.20 5.35
C ALA A 165 -15.18 -6.85 6.00
N PHE A 166 -16.29 -6.98 5.27
CA PHE A 166 -17.48 -7.70 5.76
C PHE A 166 -17.19 -9.17 6.04
N GLN A 167 -16.48 -9.86 5.15
CA GLN A 167 -16.15 -11.27 5.32
C GLN A 167 -15.18 -11.48 6.49
N ILE A 168 -14.10 -10.68 6.57
CA ILE A 168 -13.10 -10.77 7.64
C ILE A 168 -13.68 -10.34 8.99
N GLY A 169 -14.43 -9.24 9.03
CA GLY A 169 -15.07 -8.77 10.26
C GLY A 169 -16.07 -9.81 10.81
N SER A 170 -16.89 -10.39 9.93
CA SER A 170 -17.83 -11.46 10.32
C SER A 170 -17.11 -12.72 10.79
N PHE A 171 -15.98 -13.09 10.17
CA PHE A 171 -15.15 -14.21 10.62
C PHE A 171 -14.65 -14.00 12.07
N PHE A 172 -14.33 -12.77 12.45
CA PHE A 172 -13.91 -12.41 13.81
C PHE A 172 -15.07 -12.00 14.73
N GLY A 173 -16.32 -12.27 14.34
CA GLY A 173 -17.50 -12.10 15.19
C GLY A 173 -18.03 -10.66 15.28
N ILE A 174 -17.59 -9.74 14.41
CA ILE A 174 -18.15 -8.40 14.31
C ILE A 174 -19.45 -8.48 13.48
N SER A 175 -20.54 -7.86 13.95
CA SER A 175 -21.77 -7.84 13.20
C SER A 175 -21.65 -6.99 11.92
N GLN A 176 -22.43 -7.33 10.90
CA GLN A 176 -22.42 -6.56 9.64
C GLN A 176 -22.78 -5.09 9.86
N GLU A 177 -23.67 -4.80 10.79
CA GLU A 177 -24.05 -3.42 11.13
C GLU A 177 -22.88 -2.64 11.75
N GLN A 178 -22.13 -3.26 12.66
CA GLN A 178 -20.94 -2.65 13.25
C GLN A 178 -19.85 -2.40 12.22
N ILE A 179 -19.64 -3.35 11.29
CA ILE A 179 -18.68 -3.16 10.19
C ILE A 179 -19.13 -1.99 9.31
N ARG A 180 -20.41 -1.90 8.97
CA ARG A 180 -20.95 -0.80 8.17
C ARG A 180 -20.71 0.55 8.85
N GLN A 181 -21.03 0.68 10.13
CA GLN A 181 -20.80 1.91 10.90
C GLN A 181 -19.32 2.31 10.91
N SER A 182 -18.40 1.35 11.08
CA SER A 182 -16.96 1.61 11.00
C SER A 182 -16.53 2.10 9.61
N LEU A 183 -17.15 1.59 8.55
CA LEU A 183 -16.83 1.94 7.17
C LEU A 183 -17.51 3.23 6.70
N ASP A 184 -18.62 3.66 7.29
CA ASP A 184 -19.27 4.95 6.98
C ASP A 184 -18.33 6.14 7.24
N GLN A 185 -17.37 5.97 8.14
CA GLN A 185 -16.33 6.97 8.45
C GLN A 185 -15.02 6.75 7.70
N PHE A 186 -15.01 5.81 6.74
CA PHE A 186 -13.81 5.51 6.00
C PHE A 186 -13.45 6.64 5.04
N GLU A 187 -12.32 7.25 5.28
CA GLU A 187 -11.69 8.17 4.34
C GLU A 187 -10.50 7.51 3.67
N LEU A 188 -10.35 7.71 2.36
CA LEU A 188 -9.17 7.26 1.64
C LEU A 188 -7.92 7.85 2.29
N PRO A 189 -6.94 7.01 2.69
CA PRO A 189 -5.75 7.50 3.36
C PRO A 189 -5.00 8.48 2.47
N GLN A 190 -4.82 9.69 2.98
CA GLN A 190 -3.91 10.64 2.37
C GLN A 190 -2.46 10.15 2.60
N PRO A 191 -1.57 10.16 1.63
CA PRO A 191 -1.52 10.92 0.40
C PRO A 191 -1.35 10.03 -0.85
N ARG A 192 -2.43 9.45 -1.37
CA ARG A 192 -2.35 8.74 -2.66
C ARG A 192 -2.51 9.68 -3.84
N ILE A 193 -3.18 10.79 -3.62
CA ILE A 193 -3.37 11.85 -4.59
C ILE A 193 -2.94 13.14 -3.92
N LYS A 194 -1.90 13.78 -4.44
CA LYS A 194 -1.47 15.11 -3.99
C LYS A 194 -1.87 16.13 -5.02
N LEU A 195 -2.61 17.12 -4.58
CA LEU A 195 -2.93 18.28 -5.39
C LEU A 195 -1.79 19.30 -5.24
N LEU A 196 -1.16 19.65 -6.35
CA LEU A 196 -0.04 20.57 -6.40
C LEU A 196 -0.39 21.71 -7.37
N ARG A 197 0.18 22.88 -7.13
CA ARG A 197 0.13 23.98 -8.09
C ARG A 197 1.40 23.96 -8.93
N GLY A 198 1.21 23.73 -10.23
CA GLY A 198 2.27 23.82 -11.22
C GLY A 198 2.46 25.24 -11.77
N PRO A 199 3.36 25.40 -12.75
CA PRO A 199 3.57 26.67 -13.47
C PRO A 199 2.25 27.23 -14.03
N LYS A 200 2.12 28.57 -14.04
CA LYS A 200 0.93 29.30 -14.51
C LYS A 200 -0.38 28.94 -13.78
N GLY A 201 -0.28 28.44 -12.53
CA GLY A 201 -1.44 28.08 -11.72
C GLY A 201 -2.11 26.75 -12.08
N ARG A 202 -1.51 25.97 -13.00
CA ARG A 202 -2.01 24.65 -13.42
C ARG A 202 -2.23 23.73 -12.24
N LEU A 203 -3.34 23.00 -12.24
CA LEU A 203 -3.55 21.92 -11.29
C LEU A 203 -2.71 20.69 -11.70
N VAL A 204 -1.84 20.27 -10.83
CA VAL A 204 -1.03 19.06 -10.99
C VAL A 204 -1.45 18.05 -9.94
N ILE A 205 -1.83 16.87 -10.36
CA ILE A 205 -2.23 15.76 -9.51
C ILE A 205 -1.11 14.72 -9.51
N ASP A 206 -0.42 14.59 -8.38
CA ASP A 206 0.51 13.49 -8.16
C ASP A 206 -0.28 12.27 -7.66
N ALA A 207 -0.70 11.44 -8.58
CA ALA A 207 -1.32 10.14 -8.34
C ALA A 207 -0.31 8.99 -8.51
N SER A 208 0.98 9.29 -8.39
CA SER A 208 2.02 8.27 -8.44
C SER A 208 1.95 7.34 -7.23
N TYR A 209 2.19 6.07 -7.47
CA TYR A 209 2.00 5.02 -6.48
C TYR A 209 3.26 4.19 -6.30
N TYR A 210 3.35 3.52 -5.16
CA TYR A 210 4.42 2.55 -4.93
C TYR A 210 4.01 1.15 -5.41
N TYR A 211 2.70 0.78 -5.35
CA TYR A 211 2.24 -0.62 -5.52
C TYR A 211 0.96 -0.80 -6.32
N SER A 212 0.01 0.12 -6.24
CA SER A 212 -1.28 0.02 -6.94
C SER A 212 -1.69 1.38 -7.46
N PRO A 213 -2.02 1.49 -8.76
CA PRO A 213 -2.53 2.74 -9.30
C PRO A 213 -3.87 3.07 -8.63
N PRO A 214 -4.09 4.35 -8.26
CA PRO A 214 -5.42 4.78 -7.95
C PRO A 214 -6.29 4.68 -9.22
N PRO A 215 -7.58 4.36 -9.10
CA PRO A 215 -8.46 4.31 -10.26
C PRO A 215 -8.49 5.66 -10.97
N LEU A 216 -8.28 5.66 -12.28
CA LEU A 216 -8.36 6.90 -13.08
C LEU A 216 -9.74 7.55 -13.02
N THR A 217 -10.80 6.74 -12.88
CA THR A 217 -12.17 7.21 -12.69
C THR A 217 -12.33 8.08 -11.45
N ALA A 218 -11.76 7.66 -10.31
CA ALA A 218 -11.80 8.45 -9.08
C ALA A 218 -10.99 9.74 -9.19
N ILE A 219 -9.86 9.73 -9.91
CA ILE A 219 -9.08 10.94 -10.19
C ILE A 219 -9.90 11.88 -11.09
N TRP A 220 -10.56 11.34 -12.12
CA TRP A 220 -11.36 12.10 -13.07
C TRP A 220 -12.60 12.73 -12.41
N GLU A 221 -13.25 12.00 -11.50
CA GLU A 221 -14.32 12.54 -10.66
C GLU A 221 -13.84 13.69 -9.76
N THR A 222 -12.64 13.56 -9.19
CA THR A 222 -11.99 14.63 -8.40
C THR A 222 -11.73 15.90 -9.24
N LEU A 223 -11.63 15.77 -10.56
CA LEU A 223 -11.46 16.85 -11.54
C LEU A 223 -12.78 17.38 -12.09
N ASP A 224 -13.92 17.09 -11.46
CA ASP A 224 -15.25 17.43 -11.98
C ASP A 224 -15.41 17.01 -13.47
N GLN A 225 -14.84 15.87 -13.83
CA GLN A 225 -14.87 15.28 -15.16
C GLN A 225 -14.24 16.17 -16.26
N GLN A 226 -13.34 17.05 -15.88
CA GLN A 226 -12.65 17.93 -16.82
C GLN A 226 -11.65 17.16 -17.70
N ALA A 227 -11.46 17.66 -18.91
CA ALA A 227 -10.41 17.19 -19.80
C ALA A 227 -9.02 17.50 -19.24
N GLY A 228 -8.07 16.58 -19.39
CA GLY A 228 -6.74 16.74 -18.83
C GLY A 228 -5.69 15.86 -19.50
N TRP A 229 -4.47 15.94 -18.97
CA TRP A 229 -3.33 15.15 -19.41
C TRP A 229 -3.01 14.06 -18.40
N VAL A 230 -2.77 12.85 -18.85
CA VAL A 230 -2.30 11.74 -18.01
C VAL A 230 -0.87 11.40 -18.41
N ILE A 231 0.07 11.71 -17.53
CA ILE A 231 1.49 11.40 -17.70
C ILE A 231 1.77 10.03 -17.13
N THR A 232 2.07 9.07 -18.00
CA THR A 232 2.35 7.67 -17.58
C THR A 232 3.20 6.96 -18.63
N LYS A 233 3.89 5.90 -18.21
CA LYS A 233 4.59 4.96 -19.09
C LYS A 233 3.72 3.76 -19.49
N GLU A 234 2.56 3.61 -18.87
CA GLU A 234 1.63 2.53 -19.16
C GLU A 234 0.97 2.77 -20.53
N LYS A 235 0.97 1.75 -21.39
CA LYS A 235 0.50 1.87 -22.78
C LYS A 235 -1.00 1.55 -22.94
N ASN A 236 -1.56 0.72 -22.08
CA ASN A 236 -2.92 0.20 -22.23
C ASN A 236 -3.80 0.66 -21.06
N LEU A 237 -3.93 1.97 -20.91
CA LEU A 237 -4.76 2.55 -19.86
C LEU A 237 -6.13 2.91 -20.44
N GLY A 238 -7.21 2.43 -19.84
CA GLY A 238 -8.56 2.91 -20.16
C GLY A 238 -8.71 4.35 -19.69
N LEU A 239 -8.67 5.31 -20.62
CA LEU A 239 -8.79 6.71 -20.28
C LEU A 239 -10.26 7.14 -20.20
N PRO A 240 -10.65 7.94 -19.19
CA PRO A 240 -11.92 8.65 -19.19
C PRO A 240 -12.04 9.62 -20.37
N PRO A 241 -13.28 9.99 -20.76
CA PRO A 241 -13.49 10.95 -21.83
C PRO A 241 -12.77 12.29 -21.61
N GLY A 242 -12.13 12.81 -22.65
CA GLY A 242 -11.38 14.08 -22.57
C GLY A 242 -9.98 14.00 -21.98
N MET A 243 -9.57 12.87 -21.42
CA MET A 243 -8.20 12.65 -20.97
C MET A 243 -7.29 12.24 -22.13
N THR A 244 -6.09 12.81 -22.17
CA THR A 244 -5.08 12.52 -23.18
C THR A 244 -3.83 11.93 -22.53
N LEU A 245 -3.39 10.77 -23.03
CA LEU A 245 -2.20 10.08 -22.53
C LEU A 245 -0.93 10.68 -23.12
N VAL A 246 0.05 10.94 -22.25
CA VAL A 246 1.37 11.41 -22.62
C VAL A 246 2.45 10.54 -21.98
N ASN A 247 3.35 10.02 -22.79
CA ASN A 247 4.47 9.23 -22.28
C ASN A 247 5.64 10.17 -21.92
N PRO A 248 6.11 10.18 -20.66
CA PRO A 248 7.19 11.05 -20.22
C PRO A 248 8.57 10.70 -20.80
N ASN A 249 8.69 9.59 -21.52
CA ASN A 249 9.93 9.21 -22.23
C ASN A 249 10.00 9.81 -23.65
N THR A 250 8.94 10.43 -24.15
CA THR A 250 8.99 11.12 -25.46
C THR A 250 9.75 12.44 -25.33
N ALA A 251 10.57 12.78 -26.32
CA ALA A 251 11.49 13.94 -26.25
C ALA A 251 10.80 15.28 -25.95
N ASN A 252 9.55 15.46 -26.38
CA ASN A 252 8.83 16.74 -26.30
C ASN A 252 7.54 16.64 -25.46
N TRP A 253 7.46 15.73 -24.50
CA TRP A 253 6.25 15.52 -23.72
C TRP A 253 5.77 16.78 -22.98
N GLN A 254 6.71 17.60 -22.46
CA GLN A 254 6.38 18.86 -21.79
C GLN A 254 5.75 19.88 -22.76
N GLN A 255 6.28 19.99 -23.97
CA GLN A 255 5.72 20.89 -24.98
C GLN A 255 4.28 20.50 -25.33
N SER A 256 3.98 19.20 -25.42
CA SER A 256 2.61 18.73 -25.64
C SER A 256 1.67 19.16 -24.52
N VAL A 257 2.11 19.05 -23.28
CA VAL A 257 1.34 19.48 -22.11
C VAL A 257 1.21 21.00 -22.04
N ASP A 258 2.25 21.75 -22.41
CA ASP A 258 2.27 23.22 -22.35
C ASP A 258 1.46 23.92 -23.45
N GLN A 259 0.98 23.18 -24.45
CA GLN A 259 0.02 23.71 -25.45
C GLN A 259 -1.28 24.19 -24.81
N ASP A 260 -1.69 23.56 -23.71
CA ASP A 260 -2.87 23.98 -22.95
C ASP A 260 -2.55 24.05 -21.44
N PRO A 261 -2.00 25.18 -20.98
CA PRO A 261 -1.55 25.33 -19.61
C PRO A 261 -2.68 25.36 -18.58
N GLN A 262 -3.93 25.48 -18.99
CA GLN A 262 -5.08 25.47 -18.07
C GLN A 262 -5.57 24.05 -17.77
N LYS A 263 -5.30 23.09 -18.65
CA LYS A 263 -5.70 21.71 -18.41
C LYS A 263 -4.93 21.09 -17.24
N PRO A 264 -5.62 20.37 -16.34
CA PRO A 264 -4.99 19.64 -15.27
C PRO A 264 -4.05 18.53 -15.79
N VAL A 265 -3.01 18.23 -15.02
CA VAL A 265 -2.04 17.19 -15.33
C VAL A 265 -2.03 16.16 -14.22
N VAL A 266 -2.27 14.91 -14.56
CA VAL A 266 -2.24 13.77 -13.65
C VAL A 266 -0.98 12.97 -13.90
N PHE A 267 -0.14 12.80 -12.88
CA PHE A 267 0.99 11.87 -12.92
C PHE A 267 0.54 10.52 -12.36
N LEU A 268 0.48 9.52 -13.21
CA LEU A 268 0.07 8.16 -12.86
C LEU A 268 1.16 7.17 -13.22
N GLY A 269 1.61 6.40 -12.25
CA GLY A 269 2.64 5.37 -12.44
C GLY A 269 3.45 5.13 -11.18
N PRO A 270 4.38 4.16 -11.22
CA PRO A 270 5.24 3.89 -10.08
C PRO A 270 5.98 5.16 -9.61
N LYS A 271 5.97 5.44 -8.31
CA LYS A 271 6.58 6.64 -7.71
C LYS A 271 8.00 6.89 -8.19
N LYS A 272 8.79 5.82 -8.28
CA LYS A 272 10.18 5.87 -8.76
C LYS A 272 10.29 6.40 -10.19
N GLU A 273 9.31 6.11 -11.03
CA GLU A 273 9.31 6.49 -12.44
C GLU A 273 8.72 7.88 -12.68
N MET A 274 7.77 8.29 -11.85
CA MET A 274 7.07 9.57 -11.97
C MET A 274 7.78 10.71 -11.25
N TYR A 275 8.73 10.42 -10.36
CA TYR A 275 9.43 11.44 -9.57
C TYR A 275 10.16 12.47 -10.43
N SER A 276 10.96 12.03 -11.40
CA SER A 276 11.70 12.94 -12.30
C SER A 276 10.77 13.74 -13.21
N PRO A 277 9.82 13.15 -13.96
CA PRO A 277 8.87 13.93 -14.77
C PRO A 277 8.06 14.95 -13.97
N LEU A 278 7.61 14.59 -12.77
CA LEU A 278 6.87 15.50 -11.89
C LEU A 278 7.71 16.71 -11.48
N ARG A 279 8.96 16.52 -11.07
CA ARG A 279 9.88 17.61 -10.71
C ARG A 279 10.19 18.50 -11.89
N GLN A 280 10.40 17.92 -13.07
CA GLN A 280 10.61 18.67 -14.30
C GLN A 280 9.44 19.61 -14.62
N LEU A 281 8.20 19.10 -14.53
CA LEU A 281 7.01 19.93 -14.76
C LEU A 281 6.88 21.04 -13.71
N LEU A 282 7.21 20.77 -12.46
CA LEU A 282 7.12 21.73 -11.36
C LEU A 282 8.29 22.75 -11.35
N GLY A 283 9.29 22.60 -12.24
CA GLY A 283 10.47 23.45 -12.29
C GLY A 283 11.40 23.29 -11.07
N ILE A 284 11.32 22.17 -10.36
CA ILE A 284 12.16 21.89 -9.19
C ILE A 284 13.51 21.33 -9.67
N LYS A 285 14.58 22.12 -9.50
CA LYS A 285 15.96 21.68 -9.80
C LYS A 285 16.42 20.61 -8.82
N ASP A 286 17.29 19.69 -9.29
CA ASP A 286 17.92 18.67 -8.48
C ASP A 286 18.89 19.23 -7.47
#